data_8572fa2636524a31173370f822782bd1
#
_entry.id   8572fa2636524a31173370f822782bd1
#
_cell.length_a   1.000
_cell.length_b   1.000
_cell.length_c   1.000
_cell.angle_alpha   90.00
_cell.angle_beta   90.00
_cell.angle_gamma   90.00
#
_symmetry.space_group_name_H-M   'P 1'
#
loop_
_entity.id
_entity.type
_entity.pdbx_description
1 polymer ?
#
loop_
_entity_poly.entity_id
_entity_poly.type
_entity_poly.pdbx_seq_one_letter_code
_entity_poly.pdbx_strand_id
1 'polypeptide(L)'
;MRRQLVVALLALLLGLQAVTTDLYLPTLPAIRDSLDASMGQIQLTLTALLLAFGLSQLVWGPLSDRFGRRPILLWGMGAYVIASVACVAAPGIGWLIAARMVQGIAMGAGVMAARAIVRDLYPPHEGAQVMSQALTGLGMIACTCAPVGGLLSDWVGWRYALLSVTLFGALTWGLLILGFKETLAERRMDALRWNSLWRSNLEIIRHPVFRTWCALSSASYLGLFTFLATSSFVFTQQLGYSKTVYGLMMFTMSLSYILGTFWGRWMLRRTSMHRTVGVAAWLSIGGGVLLTVLAYAGSDQAWFGAWAVMVPVYLYMFGHGVHQPCGQSAAVAPFPLKAGTASALNGFLMMLGAFFMGGWLGRNMAVPLMALAHGMLLWSAVIAAVAWTAVQRHGRPVALKAA
;
A
#
# COMPACT_ATOMS: atom_id res chain seq x y z
N MET A 1 -11.98 -26.58 -3.82
CA MET A 1 -11.07 -25.97 -4.84
C MET A 1 -9.68 -26.59 -4.69
N ARG A 2 -8.93 -26.74 -5.81
CA ARG A 2 -7.51 -27.17 -5.72
C ARG A 2 -6.68 -26.09 -5.02
N ARG A 3 -5.79 -26.46 -4.09
CA ARG A 3 -4.97 -25.51 -3.30
C ARG A 3 -4.20 -24.51 -4.19
N GLN A 4 -3.65 -24.99 -5.31
CA GLN A 4 -2.93 -24.12 -6.25
C GLN A 4 -3.80 -23.02 -6.86
N LEU A 5 -5.07 -23.33 -7.20
CA LEU A 5 -6.00 -22.34 -7.71
C LEU A 5 -6.34 -21.29 -6.63
N VAL A 6 -6.50 -21.71 -5.38
CA VAL A 6 -6.73 -20.78 -4.27
C VAL A 6 -5.54 -19.84 -4.10
N VAL A 7 -4.31 -20.36 -4.07
CA VAL A 7 -3.08 -19.55 -3.95
C VAL A 7 -2.98 -18.55 -5.10
N ALA A 8 -3.22 -18.98 -6.35
CA ALA A 8 -3.18 -18.10 -7.51
C ALA A 8 -4.24 -16.97 -7.44
N LEU A 9 -5.49 -17.31 -7.10
CA LEU A 9 -6.55 -16.32 -6.92
C LEU A 9 -6.24 -15.32 -5.81
N LEU A 10 -5.70 -15.79 -4.68
CA LEU A 10 -5.29 -14.91 -3.58
C LEU A 10 -4.16 -13.98 -4.00
N ALA A 11 -3.15 -14.48 -4.74
CA ALA A 11 -2.06 -13.66 -5.24
C ALA A 11 -2.56 -12.56 -6.19
N LEU A 12 -3.49 -12.90 -7.10
CA LEU A 12 -4.11 -11.95 -8.02
C LEU A 12 -4.94 -10.90 -7.26
N LEU A 13 -5.78 -11.32 -6.31
CA LEU A 13 -6.63 -10.42 -5.51
C LEU A 13 -5.80 -9.45 -4.65
N LEU A 14 -4.75 -9.94 -4.00
CA LEU A 14 -3.82 -9.11 -3.24
C LEU A 14 -2.98 -8.22 -4.18
N GLY A 15 -2.62 -8.73 -5.36
CA GLY A 15 -1.87 -8.02 -6.39
C GLY A 15 -2.60 -6.84 -7.02
N LEU A 16 -3.95 -6.79 -6.92
CA LEU A 16 -4.74 -5.67 -7.44
C LEU A 16 -4.22 -4.32 -6.99
N GLN A 17 -3.82 -4.19 -5.72
CA GLN A 17 -3.32 -2.92 -5.20
C GLN A 17 -2.02 -2.50 -5.91
N ALA A 18 -1.05 -3.40 -6.01
CA ALA A 18 0.22 -3.11 -6.67
C ALA A 18 0.02 -2.78 -8.17
N VAL A 19 -0.77 -3.58 -8.88
CA VAL A 19 -1.09 -3.33 -10.30
C VAL A 19 -1.79 -1.98 -10.47
N THR A 20 -2.72 -1.63 -9.58
CA THR A 20 -3.48 -0.38 -9.68
C THR A 20 -2.65 0.85 -9.33
N THR A 21 -1.67 0.73 -8.42
CA THR A 21 -0.85 1.86 -7.96
C THR A 21 0.52 1.92 -8.65
N ASP A 22 1.30 0.85 -8.61
CA ASP A 22 2.72 0.90 -8.98
C ASP A 22 2.92 0.96 -10.51
N LEU A 23 2.04 0.29 -11.27
CA LEU A 23 2.03 0.39 -12.74
C LEU A 23 1.60 1.78 -13.23
N TYR A 24 0.78 2.47 -12.44
CA TYR A 24 0.30 3.82 -12.73
C TYR A 24 1.35 4.90 -12.48
N LEU A 25 2.26 4.73 -11.51
CA LEU A 25 3.22 5.77 -11.09
C LEU A 25 4.08 6.32 -12.23
N PRO A 26 4.70 5.50 -13.11
CA PRO A 26 5.50 6.01 -14.23
C PRO A 26 4.69 6.83 -15.23
N THR A 27 3.36 6.68 -15.24
CA THR A 27 2.47 7.37 -16.20
C THR A 27 2.04 8.76 -15.73
N LEU A 28 2.21 9.10 -14.44
CA LEU A 28 1.72 10.36 -13.85
C LEU A 28 2.12 11.62 -14.63
N PRO A 29 3.40 11.83 -15.01
CA PRO A 29 3.78 13.01 -15.77
C PRO A 29 3.09 13.08 -17.13
N ALA A 30 3.02 11.96 -17.86
CA ALA A 30 2.36 11.90 -19.16
C ALA A 30 0.85 12.15 -19.10
N ILE A 31 0.18 11.68 -18.04
CA ILE A 31 -1.25 11.95 -17.79
C ILE A 31 -1.45 13.44 -17.51
N ARG A 32 -0.60 14.03 -16.67
CA ARG A 32 -0.66 15.45 -16.34
C ARG A 32 -0.58 16.30 -17.60
N ASP A 33 0.41 16.04 -18.43
CA ASP A 33 0.65 16.81 -19.66
C ASP A 33 -0.44 16.56 -20.73
N SER A 34 -0.93 15.31 -20.85
CA SER A 34 -2.00 14.94 -21.81
C SER A 34 -3.38 15.47 -21.44
N LEU A 35 -3.69 15.65 -20.16
CA LEU A 35 -4.99 16.13 -19.68
C LEU A 35 -4.96 17.57 -19.16
N ASP A 36 -3.85 18.30 -19.41
CA ASP A 36 -3.60 19.68 -18.94
C ASP A 36 -3.96 19.86 -17.44
N ALA A 37 -3.48 18.92 -16.61
CA ALA A 37 -3.84 18.85 -15.22
C ALA A 37 -2.84 19.57 -14.31
N SER A 38 -3.34 20.22 -13.26
CA SER A 38 -2.49 20.76 -12.20
C SER A 38 -1.83 19.64 -11.38
N MET A 39 -0.73 19.96 -10.68
CA MET A 39 -0.08 19.02 -9.76
C MET A 39 -1.04 18.50 -8.67
N GLY A 40 -1.91 19.37 -8.13
CA GLY A 40 -2.92 18.97 -7.16
C GLY A 40 -3.90 17.96 -7.73
N GLN A 41 -4.37 18.16 -8.96
CA GLN A 41 -5.31 17.25 -9.61
C GLN A 41 -4.67 15.89 -9.92
N ILE A 42 -3.42 15.87 -10.39
CA ILE A 42 -2.74 14.60 -10.68
C ILE A 42 -2.49 13.81 -9.38
N GLN A 43 -2.14 14.48 -8.27
CA GLN A 43 -2.00 13.83 -6.97
C GLN A 43 -3.35 13.29 -6.45
N LEU A 44 -4.47 13.99 -6.73
CA LEU A 44 -5.79 13.50 -6.38
C LEU A 44 -6.16 12.19 -7.08
N THR A 45 -5.66 11.92 -8.28
CA THR A 45 -5.93 10.62 -8.95
C THR A 45 -5.40 9.44 -8.16
N LEU A 46 -4.29 9.60 -7.45
CA LEU A 46 -3.70 8.58 -6.61
C LEU A 46 -4.34 8.57 -5.20
N THR A 47 -4.45 9.74 -4.58
CA THR A 47 -4.90 9.84 -3.19
C THR A 47 -6.38 9.58 -3.02
N ALA A 48 -7.21 9.97 -3.98
CA ALA A 48 -8.64 9.66 -3.98
C ALA A 48 -8.91 8.16 -4.10
N LEU A 49 -8.15 7.45 -4.94
CA LEU A 49 -8.18 5.99 -5.02
C LEU A 49 -7.83 5.37 -3.67
N LEU A 50 -6.72 5.80 -3.05
CA LEU A 50 -6.25 5.25 -1.78
C LEU A 50 -7.22 5.53 -0.62
N LEU A 51 -7.79 6.74 -0.54
CA LEU A 51 -8.80 7.07 0.45
C LEU A 51 -10.04 6.20 0.28
N ALA A 52 -10.54 6.09 -0.95
CA ALA A 52 -11.71 5.29 -1.28
C ALA A 52 -11.47 3.79 -0.98
N PHE A 53 -10.28 3.28 -1.29
CA PHE A 53 -9.85 1.94 -0.92
C PHE A 53 -9.79 1.74 0.60
N GLY A 54 -9.21 2.69 1.34
CA GLY A 54 -9.14 2.63 2.80
C GLY A 54 -10.52 2.61 3.46
N LEU A 55 -11.42 3.50 3.05
CA LEU A 55 -12.81 3.56 3.52
C LEU A 55 -13.57 2.26 3.20
N SER A 56 -13.39 1.74 2.00
CA SER A 56 -14.09 0.53 1.55
C SER A 56 -13.72 -0.71 2.35
N GLN A 57 -12.51 -0.80 2.90
CA GLN A 57 -12.08 -1.91 3.74
C GLN A 57 -12.93 -2.04 5.01
N LEU A 58 -13.42 -0.92 5.56
CA LEU A 58 -14.30 -0.93 6.75
C LEU A 58 -15.70 -1.48 6.44
N VAL A 59 -16.11 -1.43 5.18
CA VAL A 59 -17.47 -1.79 4.73
C VAL A 59 -17.51 -3.19 4.11
N TRP A 60 -16.54 -3.54 3.26
CA TRP A 60 -16.53 -4.81 2.54
C TRP A 60 -16.44 -6.04 3.43
N GLY A 61 -15.77 -5.94 4.60
CA GLY A 61 -15.71 -7.02 5.57
C GLY A 61 -17.11 -7.44 6.04
N PRO A 62 -17.86 -6.57 6.74
CA PRO A 62 -19.24 -6.84 7.17
C PRO A 62 -20.19 -7.22 6.02
N LEU A 63 -20.07 -6.57 4.84
CA LEU A 63 -20.88 -6.91 3.69
C LEU A 63 -20.64 -8.36 3.23
N SER A 64 -19.38 -8.79 3.17
CA SER A 64 -19.05 -10.15 2.74
C SER A 64 -19.41 -11.21 3.77
N ASP A 65 -19.46 -10.87 5.06
CA ASP A 65 -19.95 -11.75 6.12
C ASP A 65 -21.48 -11.95 6.06
N ARG A 66 -22.21 -10.93 5.55
CA ARG A 66 -23.68 -10.99 5.43
C ARG A 66 -24.14 -11.63 4.13
N PHE A 67 -23.55 -11.25 3.00
CA PHE A 67 -24.03 -11.65 1.67
C PHE A 67 -23.31 -12.87 1.08
N GLY A 68 -22.14 -13.20 1.64
CA GLY A 68 -21.25 -14.26 1.15
C GLY A 68 -20.02 -13.69 0.44
N ARG A 69 -18.96 -14.49 0.34
CA ARG A 69 -17.68 -14.08 -0.28
C ARG A 69 -17.82 -13.97 -1.80
N ARG A 70 -18.47 -14.96 -2.42
CA ARG A 70 -18.57 -15.04 -3.87
C ARG A 70 -19.36 -13.89 -4.49
N PRO A 71 -20.59 -13.53 -4.04
CA PRO A 71 -21.31 -12.39 -4.58
C PRO A 71 -20.52 -11.08 -4.48
N ILE A 72 -19.95 -10.80 -3.31
CA ILE A 72 -19.17 -9.56 -3.05
C ILE A 72 -17.94 -9.49 -3.97
N LEU A 73 -17.21 -10.60 -4.15
CA LEU A 73 -16.09 -10.65 -5.10
C LEU A 73 -16.51 -10.41 -6.52
N LEU A 74 -17.60 -11.05 -6.99
CA LEU A 74 -18.06 -10.89 -8.37
C LEU A 74 -18.52 -9.46 -8.65
N TRP A 75 -19.30 -8.85 -7.76
CA TRP A 75 -19.75 -7.46 -7.88
C TRP A 75 -18.59 -6.48 -7.76
N GLY A 76 -17.71 -6.66 -6.77
CA GLY A 76 -16.56 -5.80 -6.56
C GLY A 76 -15.58 -5.84 -7.75
N MET A 77 -15.26 -7.04 -8.25
CA MET A 77 -14.35 -7.18 -9.40
C MET A 77 -14.98 -6.71 -10.71
N GLY A 78 -16.28 -6.92 -10.91
CA GLY A 78 -17.00 -6.35 -12.04
C GLY A 78 -16.96 -4.81 -12.03
N ALA A 79 -17.26 -4.21 -10.88
CA ALA A 79 -17.14 -2.75 -10.70
C ALA A 79 -15.70 -2.25 -10.90
N TYR A 80 -14.68 -3.02 -10.45
CA TYR A 80 -13.27 -2.69 -10.67
C TYR A 80 -12.92 -2.67 -12.16
N VAL A 81 -13.36 -3.66 -12.94
CA VAL A 81 -13.11 -3.70 -14.39
C VAL A 81 -13.80 -2.53 -15.11
N ILE A 82 -15.06 -2.24 -14.77
CA ILE A 82 -15.81 -1.11 -15.36
C ILE A 82 -15.10 0.21 -15.03
N ALA A 83 -14.69 0.42 -13.77
CA ALA A 83 -13.96 1.62 -13.37
C ALA A 83 -12.58 1.72 -14.05
N SER A 84 -11.91 0.58 -14.27
CA SER A 84 -10.62 0.54 -14.98
C SER A 84 -10.79 0.93 -16.45
N VAL A 85 -11.84 0.45 -17.13
CA VAL A 85 -12.19 0.88 -18.50
C VAL A 85 -12.48 2.39 -18.53
N ALA A 86 -13.23 2.89 -17.54
CA ALA A 86 -13.52 4.32 -17.42
C ALA A 86 -12.23 5.17 -17.23
N CYS A 87 -11.20 4.63 -16.55
CA CYS A 87 -9.90 5.29 -16.43
C CYS A 87 -9.18 5.36 -17.80
N VAL A 88 -9.20 4.29 -18.59
CA VAL A 88 -8.60 4.27 -19.95
C VAL A 88 -9.29 5.27 -20.87
N ALA A 89 -10.62 5.34 -20.80
CA ALA A 89 -11.45 6.20 -21.64
C ALA A 89 -11.56 7.64 -21.14
N ALA A 90 -10.82 8.03 -20.09
CA ALA A 90 -10.95 9.34 -19.44
C ALA A 90 -10.73 10.50 -20.42
N PRO A 91 -11.74 11.38 -20.64
CA PRO A 91 -11.64 12.54 -21.52
C PRO A 91 -10.96 13.73 -20.81
N GLY A 92 -10.86 13.71 -19.47
CA GLY A 92 -10.30 14.78 -18.67
C GLY A 92 -10.01 14.33 -17.25
N ILE A 93 -9.26 15.17 -16.52
CA ILE A 93 -8.73 14.82 -15.19
C ILE A 93 -9.85 14.57 -14.15
N GLY A 94 -10.94 15.34 -14.16
CA GLY A 94 -12.06 15.15 -13.22
C GLY A 94 -12.73 13.80 -13.37
N TRP A 95 -12.91 13.33 -14.63
CA TRP A 95 -13.42 11.99 -14.92
C TRP A 95 -12.47 10.91 -14.39
N LEU A 96 -11.16 11.09 -14.65
CA LEU A 96 -10.14 10.15 -14.17
C LEU A 96 -10.15 10.04 -12.65
N ILE A 97 -10.23 11.16 -11.91
CA ILE A 97 -10.32 11.16 -10.44
C ILE A 97 -11.54 10.37 -9.97
N ALA A 98 -12.72 10.63 -10.55
CA ALA A 98 -13.96 9.92 -10.18
C ALA A 98 -13.87 8.41 -10.47
N ALA A 99 -13.36 8.04 -11.64
CA ALA A 99 -13.17 6.63 -12.00
C ALA A 99 -12.16 5.92 -11.06
N ARG A 100 -11.07 6.61 -10.68
CA ARG A 100 -10.10 6.11 -9.71
C ARG A 100 -10.70 5.92 -8.31
N MET A 101 -11.61 6.80 -7.86
CA MET A 101 -12.34 6.60 -6.60
C MET A 101 -13.17 5.31 -6.64
N VAL A 102 -13.96 5.11 -7.69
CA VAL A 102 -14.78 3.89 -7.87
C VAL A 102 -13.88 2.65 -7.93
N GLN A 103 -12.75 2.74 -8.66
CA GLN A 103 -11.76 1.66 -8.75
C GLN A 103 -11.18 1.31 -7.37
N GLY A 104 -10.88 2.32 -6.51
CA GLY A 104 -10.40 2.12 -5.15
C GLY A 104 -11.43 1.42 -4.26
N ILE A 105 -12.71 1.84 -4.31
CA ILE A 105 -13.80 1.17 -3.59
C ILE A 105 -13.88 -0.29 -4.00
N ALA A 106 -13.90 -0.55 -5.29
CA ALA A 106 -14.05 -1.88 -5.86
C ALA A 106 -12.87 -2.80 -5.55
N MET A 107 -11.63 -2.28 -5.61
CA MET A 107 -10.40 -2.98 -5.25
C MET A 107 -10.44 -3.52 -3.81
N GLY A 108 -11.05 -2.76 -2.89
CA GLY A 108 -11.19 -3.15 -1.49
C GLY A 108 -11.93 -4.46 -1.28
N ALA A 109 -12.90 -4.78 -2.13
CA ALA A 109 -13.63 -6.05 -2.08
C ALA A 109 -12.69 -7.24 -2.31
N GLY A 110 -11.80 -7.15 -3.31
CA GLY A 110 -10.83 -8.20 -3.62
C GLY A 110 -9.82 -8.43 -2.49
N VAL A 111 -9.18 -7.35 -2.04
CA VAL A 111 -8.13 -7.42 -1.00
C VAL A 111 -8.69 -7.91 0.35
N MET A 112 -9.90 -7.46 0.73
CA MET A 112 -10.55 -7.90 1.96
C MET A 112 -10.98 -9.36 1.89
N ALA A 113 -11.60 -9.78 0.78
CA ALA A 113 -12.05 -11.15 0.61
C ALA A 113 -10.89 -12.15 0.58
N ALA A 114 -9.74 -11.79 0.02
CA ALA A 114 -8.56 -12.66 -0.01
C ALA A 114 -8.17 -13.14 1.39
N ARG A 115 -8.15 -12.25 2.38
CA ARG A 115 -7.84 -12.60 3.78
C ARG A 115 -8.93 -13.44 4.44
N ALA A 116 -10.20 -13.16 4.12
CA ALA A 116 -11.33 -13.89 4.64
C ALA A 116 -11.39 -15.32 4.09
N ILE A 117 -11.16 -15.52 2.81
CA ILE A 117 -11.13 -16.83 2.14
C ILE A 117 -10.12 -17.79 2.80
N VAL A 118 -8.92 -17.29 3.13
CA VAL A 118 -7.92 -18.12 3.82
C VAL A 118 -8.43 -18.61 5.16
N ARG A 119 -9.05 -17.72 5.93
CA ARG A 119 -9.64 -18.06 7.24
C ARG A 119 -10.81 -19.03 7.12
N ASP A 120 -11.60 -18.91 6.06
CA ASP A 120 -12.80 -19.74 5.87
C ASP A 120 -12.42 -21.18 5.39
N LEU A 121 -11.31 -21.34 4.64
CA LEU A 121 -10.93 -22.62 4.02
C LEU A 121 -9.88 -23.42 4.77
N TYR A 122 -9.07 -22.76 5.61
CA TYR A 122 -7.89 -23.40 6.20
C TYR A 122 -7.79 -23.16 7.70
N PRO A 123 -7.37 -24.18 8.49
CA PRO A 123 -6.98 -23.97 9.87
C PRO A 123 -5.77 -23.02 9.96
N PRO A 124 -5.52 -22.36 11.10
CA PRO A 124 -4.54 -21.28 11.21
C PRO A 124 -3.14 -21.59 10.67
N HIS A 125 -2.63 -22.81 10.94
CA HIS A 125 -1.30 -23.22 10.49
C HIS A 125 -1.19 -23.36 8.96
N GLU A 126 -2.16 -24.03 8.33
CA GLU A 126 -2.21 -24.20 6.87
C GLU A 126 -2.52 -22.88 6.17
N GLY A 127 -3.43 -22.07 6.75
CA GLY A 127 -3.78 -20.75 6.28
C GLY A 127 -2.58 -19.82 6.22
N ALA A 128 -1.68 -19.88 7.21
CA ALA A 128 -0.44 -19.14 7.20
C ALA A 128 0.49 -19.52 6.02
N GLN A 129 0.57 -20.82 5.70
CA GLN A 129 1.36 -21.28 4.55
C GLN A 129 0.76 -20.83 3.21
N VAL A 130 -0.57 -20.95 3.05
CA VAL A 130 -1.28 -20.53 1.84
C VAL A 130 -1.15 -19.02 1.66
N MET A 131 -1.31 -18.23 2.72
CA MET A 131 -1.13 -16.77 2.68
C MET A 131 0.31 -16.39 2.33
N SER A 132 1.31 -17.09 2.88
CA SER A 132 2.73 -16.86 2.54
C SER A 132 3.00 -17.11 1.06
N GLN A 133 2.45 -18.19 0.48
CA GLN A 133 2.56 -18.46 -0.96
C GLN A 133 1.87 -17.38 -1.81
N ALA A 134 0.68 -16.93 -1.39
CA ALA A 134 -0.03 -15.84 -2.08
C ALA A 134 0.74 -14.51 -2.02
N LEU A 135 1.35 -14.19 -0.87
CA LEU A 135 2.19 -13.00 -0.72
C LEU A 135 3.49 -13.07 -1.54
N THR A 136 4.04 -14.26 -1.78
CA THR A 136 5.15 -14.43 -2.73
C THR A 136 4.69 -14.08 -4.15
N GLY A 137 3.52 -14.55 -4.56
CA GLY A 137 2.91 -14.18 -5.85
C GLY A 137 2.64 -12.67 -5.96
N LEU A 138 2.09 -12.05 -4.92
CA LEU A 138 1.95 -10.58 -4.82
C LEU A 138 3.31 -9.88 -5.02
N GLY A 139 4.36 -10.36 -4.36
CA GLY A 139 5.71 -9.78 -4.47
C GLY A 139 6.25 -9.81 -5.91
N MET A 140 6.06 -10.92 -6.63
CA MET A 140 6.43 -11.03 -8.05
C MET A 140 5.65 -10.03 -8.92
N ILE A 141 4.33 -9.93 -8.69
CA ILE A 141 3.47 -8.96 -9.40
C ILE A 141 3.96 -7.53 -9.12
N ALA A 142 4.13 -7.16 -7.85
CA ALA A 142 4.54 -5.81 -7.45
C ALA A 142 5.89 -5.40 -8.06
N CYS A 143 6.88 -6.30 -8.04
CA CYS A 143 8.19 -6.03 -8.62
C CYS A 143 8.14 -5.75 -10.13
N THR A 144 7.19 -6.33 -10.87
CA THR A 144 7.06 -6.14 -12.33
C THR A 144 6.19 -4.95 -12.72
N CYS A 145 5.33 -4.45 -11.82
CA CYS A 145 4.35 -3.41 -12.14
C CYS A 145 4.99 -2.12 -12.66
N ALA A 146 5.93 -1.54 -11.93
CA ALA A 146 6.54 -0.26 -12.32
C ALA A 146 7.40 -0.36 -13.59
N PRO A 147 8.26 -1.39 -13.80
CA PRO A 147 8.94 -1.61 -15.07
C PRO A 147 7.98 -1.73 -16.26
N VAL A 148 6.93 -2.54 -16.13
CA VAL A 148 5.92 -2.71 -17.19
C VAL A 148 5.18 -1.41 -17.47
N GLY A 149 4.77 -0.68 -16.42
CA GLY A 149 4.11 0.62 -16.54
C GLY A 149 4.98 1.66 -17.25
N GLY A 150 6.28 1.71 -16.91
CA GLY A 150 7.26 2.58 -17.54
C GLY A 150 7.44 2.27 -19.03
N LEU A 151 7.67 0.98 -19.35
CA LEU A 151 7.85 0.50 -20.72
C LEU A 151 6.63 0.82 -21.59
N LEU A 152 5.44 0.47 -21.13
CA LEU A 152 4.20 0.73 -21.86
C LEU A 152 3.96 2.23 -22.04
N SER A 153 4.23 3.04 -21.02
CA SER A 153 4.06 4.48 -21.09
C SER A 153 5.03 5.16 -22.07
N ASP A 154 6.27 4.64 -22.21
CA ASP A 154 7.25 5.16 -23.15
C ASP A 154 6.94 4.75 -24.61
N TRP A 155 6.52 3.50 -24.85
CA TRP A 155 6.38 2.97 -26.21
C TRP A 155 5.03 3.24 -26.84
N VAL A 156 3.94 3.06 -26.06
CA VAL A 156 2.57 3.11 -26.59
C VAL A 156 1.68 4.12 -25.89
N GLY A 157 2.15 4.71 -24.79
CA GLY A 157 1.46 5.77 -24.05
C GLY A 157 0.72 5.29 -22.81
N TRP A 158 0.35 6.26 -21.96
CA TRP A 158 -0.23 6.00 -20.64
C TRP A 158 -1.56 5.26 -20.64
N ARG A 159 -2.38 5.42 -21.69
CA ARG A 159 -3.67 4.71 -21.81
C ARG A 159 -3.49 3.20 -21.93
N TYR A 160 -2.44 2.75 -22.61
CA TYR A 160 -2.13 1.32 -22.72
C TYR A 160 -1.58 0.75 -21.40
N ALA A 161 -0.88 1.54 -20.62
CA ALA A 161 -0.51 1.15 -19.26
C ALA A 161 -1.77 0.95 -18.40
N LEU A 162 -2.77 1.85 -18.47
CA LEU A 162 -4.06 1.65 -17.78
C LEU A 162 -4.89 0.49 -18.37
N LEU A 163 -4.77 0.21 -19.67
CA LEU A 163 -5.41 -0.95 -20.28
C LEU A 163 -4.87 -2.26 -19.71
N SER A 164 -3.56 -2.35 -19.41
CA SER A 164 -2.99 -3.54 -18.77
C SER A 164 -3.54 -3.75 -17.35
N VAL A 165 -3.83 -2.68 -16.59
CA VAL A 165 -4.56 -2.76 -15.32
C VAL A 165 -5.95 -3.34 -15.51
N THR A 166 -6.66 -2.89 -16.56
CA THR A 166 -7.99 -3.41 -16.93
C THR A 166 -7.94 -4.89 -17.27
N LEU A 167 -6.97 -5.30 -18.08
CA LEU A 167 -6.79 -6.70 -18.48
C LEU A 167 -6.47 -7.61 -17.30
N PHE A 168 -5.63 -7.15 -16.38
CA PHE A 168 -5.35 -7.87 -15.13
C PHE A 168 -6.61 -8.06 -14.28
N GLY A 169 -7.41 -7.00 -14.13
CA GLY A 169 -8.70 -7.05 -13.44
C GLY A 169 -9.69 -7.99 -14.10
N ALA A 170 -9.81 -7.92 -15.44
CA ALA A 170 -10.70 -8.78 -16.22
C ALA A 170 -10.29 -10.26 -16.15
N LEU A 171 -8.98 -10.56 -16.22
CA LEU A 171 -8.45 -11.90 -16.01
C LEU A 171 -8.81 -12.43 -14.63
N THR A 172 -8.55 -11.63 -13.59
CA THR A 172 -8.87 -12.00 -12.20
C THR A 172 -10.38 -12.25 -12.04
N TRP A 173 -11.21 -11.39 -12.59
CA TRP A 173 -12.67 -11.53 -12.55
C TRP A 173 -13.16 -12.78 -13.31
N GLY A 174 -12.62 -13.03 -14.50
CA GLY A 174 -12.92 -14.24 -15.27
C GLY A 174 -12.58 -15.53 -14.51
N LEU A 175 -11.41 -15.58 -13.89
CA LEU A 175 -11.00 -16.72 -13.06
C LEU A 175 -11.91 -16.91 -11.84
N LEU A 176 -12.43 -15.83 -11.25
CA LEU A 176 -13.41 -15.90 -10.16
C LEU A 176 -14.75 -16.44 -10.63
N ILE A 177 -15.25 -16.00 -11.80
CA ILE A 177 -16.51 -16.51 -12.36
C ILE A 177 -16.42 -18.02 -12.60
N LEU A 178 -15.35 -18.47 -13.22
CA LEU A 178 -15.17 -19.86 -13.67
C LEU A 178 -14.79 -20.82 -12.53
N GLY A 179 -13.97 -20.36 -11.56
CA GLY A 179 -13.32 -21.28 -10.62
C GLY A 179 -13.65 -21.06 -9.16
N PHE A 180 -14.18 -19.90 -8.75
CA PHE A 180 -14.41 -19.60 -7.33
C PHE A 180 -15.80 -20.06 -6.86
N LYS A 181 -15.79 -20.87 -5.79
CA LYS A 181 -17.00 -21.31 -5.09
C LYS A 181 -17.15 -20.55 -3.78
N GLU A 182 -18.40 -20.43 -3.28
CA GLU A 182 -18.67 -19.83 -1.97
C GLU A 182 -17.87 -20.54 -0.88
N THR A 183 -17.24 -19.76 0.00
CA THR A 183 -16.41 -20.29 1.09
C THR A 183 -16.98 -20.01 2.48
N LEU A 184 -17.95 -19.10 2.57
CA LEU A 184 -18.61 -18.77 3.81
C LEU A 184 -19.61 -19.87 4.18
N ALA A 185 -19.37 -20.57 5.29
CA ALA A 185 -20.24 -21.66 5.76
C ALA A 185 -21.60 -21.14 6.25
N GLU A 186 -21.59 -20.06 7.06
CA GLU A 186 -22.80 -19.45 7.63
C GLU A 186 -22.78 -17.94 7.49
N ARG A 187 -23.89 -17.37 7.00
CA ARG A 187 -24.07 -15.93 6.85
C ARG A 187 -24.40 -15.26 8.18
N ARG A 188 -23.73 -14.16 8.50
CA ARG A 188 -23.97 -13.38 9.72
C ARG A 188 -24.94 -12.24 9.43
N MET A 189 -26.22 -12.45 9.70
CA MET A 189 -27.28 -11.46 9.42
C MET A 189 -27.14 -10.16 10.24
N ASP A 190 -26.47 -10.21 11.39
CA ASP A 190 -26.21 -9.09 12.29
C ASP A 190 -24.88 -8.35 12.02
N ALA A 191 -24.10 -8.77 11.01
CA ALA A 191 -22.80 -8.20 10.68
C ALA A 191 -22.82 -6.69 10.37
N LEU A 192 -23.96 -6.14 9.94
CA LEU A 192 -24.15 -4.73 9.59
C LEU A 192 -24.76 -3.88 10.71
N ARG A 193 -24.78 -4.33 11.96
CA ARG A 193 -25.25 -3.52 13.09
C ARG A 193 -24.27 -2.35 13.33
N TRP A 194 -24.64 -1.17 12.87
CA TRP A 194 -23.81 0.05 12.89
C TRP A 194 -23.28 0.40 14.28
N ASN A 195 -24.13 0.28 15.31
CA ASN A 195 -23.72 0.56 16.69
C ASN A 195 -22.62 -0.39 17.21
N SER A 196 -22.64 -1.66 16.79
CA SER A 196 -21.61 -2.65 17.15
C SER A 196 -20.29 -2.35 16.44
N LEU A 197 -20.35 -2.01 15.16
CA LEU A 197 -19.17 -1.63 14.36
C LEU A 197 -18.51 -0.39 14.93
N TRP A 198 -19.30 0.65 15.22
CA TRP A 198 -18.78 1.91 15.77
C TRP A 198 -18.13 1.72 17.14
N ARG A 199 -18.78 1.00 18.05
CA ARG A 199 -18.21 0.69 19.38
C ARG A 199 -16.91 -0.10 19.28
N SER A 200 -16.85 -1.10 18.39
CA SER A 200 -15.64 -1.90 18.18
C SER A 200 -14.48 -1.05 17.62
N ASN A 201 -14.74 -0.18 16.66
CA ASN A 201 -13.73 0.72 16.14
C ASN A 201 -13.24 1.72 17.20
N LEU A 202 -14.14 2.27 18.01
CA LEU A 202 -13.80 3.21 19.08
C LEU A 202 -12.96 2.56 20.19
N GLU A 203 -13.27 1.31 20.55
CA GLU A 203 -12.49 0.51 21.50
C GLU A 203 -11.06 0.29 20.98
N ILE A 204 -10.93 -0.11 19.72
CA ILE A 204 -9.63 -0.38 19.09
C ILE A 204 -8.79 0.91 19.00
N ILE A 205 -9.36 2.00 18.54
CA ILE A 205 -8.61 3.26 18.36
C ILE A 205 -8.17 3.89 19.68
N ARG A 206 -8.87 3.60 20.78
CA ARG A 206 -8.51 4.07 22.14
C ARG A 206 -7.40 3.25 22.76
N HIS A 207 -7.14 2.04 22.27
CA HIS A 207 -6.13 1.15 22.86
C HIS A 207 -4.70 1.67 22.61
N PRO A 208 -3.88 1.85 23.65
CA PRO A 208 -2.56 2.50 23.52
C PRO A 208 -1.59 1.71 22.62
N VAL A 209 -1.61 0.37 22.70
CA VAL A 209 -0.78 -0.49 21.83
C VAL A 209 -1.18 -0.31 20.37
N PHE A 210 -2.49 -0.30 20.06
CA PHE A 210 -2.98 -0.06 18.71
C PHE A 210 -2.48 1.28 18.17
N ARG A 211 -2.70 2.37 18.92
CA ARG A 211 -2.26 3.72 18.49
C ARG A 211 -0.78 3.79 18.21
N THR A 212 0.04 3.21 19.08
CA THR A 212 1.50 3.21 18.95
C THR A 212 1.95 2.51 17.67
N TRP A 213 1.49 1.28 17.46
CA TRP A 213 1.91 0.49 16.30
C TRP A 213 1.25 0.93 14.99
N CYS A 214 0.01 1.43 15.06
CA CYS A 214 -0.66 2.07 13.93
C CYS A 214 0.07 3.36 13.52
N ALA A 215 0.51 4.19 14.46
CA ALA A 215 1.29 5.39 14.16
C ALA A 215 2.62 5.04 13.48
N LEU A 216 3.32 3.99 13.95
CA LEU A 216 4.57 3.54 13.34
C LEU A 216 4.36 3.04 11.90
N SER A 217 3.40 2.13 11.69
CA SER A 217 3.12 1.59 10.36
C SER A 217 2.61 2.66 9.40
N SER A 218 1.78 3.59 9.89
CA SER A 218 1.28 4.72 9.09
C SER A 218 2.43 5.67 8.71
N ALA A 219 3.27 6.09 9.65
CA ALA A 219 4.40 6.97 9.35
C ALA A 219 5.37 6.33 8.34
N SER A 220 5.63 5.03 8.50
CA SER A 220 6.49 4.27 7.58
C SER A 220 5.87 4.18 6.17
N TYR A 221 4.56 3.98 6.07
CA TYR A 221 3.87 3.99 4.77
C TYR A 221 3.83 5.39 4.15
N LEU A 222 3.65 6.44 4.95
CA LEU A 222 3.54 7.81 4.46
C LEU A 222 4.85 8.34 3.87
N GLY A 223 6.00 7.91 4.39
CA GLY A 223 7.28 8.21 3.74
C GLY A 223 7.45 7.44 2.42
N LEU A 224 7.07 6.15 2.36
CA LEU A 224 6.99 5.42 1.10
C LEU A 224 6.05 6.12 0.12
N PHE A 225 4.84 6.49 0.56
CA PHE A 225 3.86 7.20 -0.26
C PHE A 225 4.42 8.53 -0.81
N THR A 226 5.15 9.29 0.02
CA THR A 226 5.83 10.51 -0.42
C THR A 226 6.77 10.23 -1.59
N PHE A 227 7.59 9.20 -1.48
CA PHE A 227 8.46 8.78 -2.59
C PHE A 227 7.63 8.36 -3.82
N LEU A 228 6.65 7.52 -3.67
CA LEU A 228 5.80 7.05 -4.79
C LEU A 228 5.12 8.21 -5.53
N ALA A 229 4.61 9.18 -4.78
CA ALA A 229 3.86 10.31 -5.33
C ALA A 229 4.73 11.37 -6.03
N THR A 230 6.03 11.46 -5.68
CA THR A 230 6.94 12.51 -6.18
C THR A 230 7.99 11.98 -7.14
N SER A 231 8.45 10.73 -6.95
CA SER A 231 9.63 10.18 -7.62
C SER A 231 9.51 10.17 -9.15
N SER A 232 8.33 9.88 -9.71
CA SER A 232 8.13 9.91 -11.16
C SER A 232 8.47 11.29 -11.75
N PHE A 233 8.09 12.38 -11.08
CA PHE A 233 8.39 13.75 -11.50
C PHE A 233 9.86 14.08 -11.28
N VAL A 234 10.46 13.65 -10.16
CA VAL A 234 11.90 13.85 -9.90
C VAL A 234 12.74 13.18 -10.96
N PHE A 235 12.51 11.90 -11.24
CA PHE A 235 13.35 11.15 -12.17
C PHE A 235 13.10 11.50 -13.63
N THR A 236 11.85 11.71 -14.05
CA THR A 236 11.54 11.92 -15.47
C THR A 236 11.57 13.39 -15.88
N GLN A 237 11.13 14.32 -15.03
CA GLN A 237 11.07 15.74 -15.39
C GLN A 237 12.28 16.55 -14.92
N GLN A 238 12.81 16.29 -13.71
CA GLN A 238 13.98 17.02 -13.22
C GLN A 238 15.32 16.38 -13.63
N LEU A 239 15.42 15.04 -13.55
CA LEU A 239 16.67 14.33 -13.87
C LEU A 239 16.71 13.78 -15.29
N GLY A 240 15.63 13.88 -16.08
CA GLY A 240 15.60 13.53 -17.51
C GLY A 240 15.67 12.03 -17.84
N TYR A 241 15.42 11.14 -16.87
CA TYR A 241 15.41 9.70 -17.14
C TYR A 241 14.12 9.27 -17.85
N SER A 242 14.21 8.22 -18.69
CA SER A 242 13.02 7.61 -19.28
C SER A 242 12.15 6.94 -18.21
N LYS A 243 10.86 6.78 -18.49
CA LYS A 243 9.92 6.10 -17.58
C LYS A 243 10.28 4.63 -17.38
N THR A 244 10.86 4.00 -18.40
CA THR A 244 11.40 2.65 -18.33
C THR A 244 12.53 2.54 -17.31
N VAL A 245 13.51 3.46 -17.34
CA VAL A 245 14.61 3.51 -16.37
C VAL A 245 14.08 3.79 -14.98
N TYR A 246 13.12 4.70 -14.82
CA TYR A 246 12.43 4.93 -13.55
C TYR A 246 11.76 3.65 -13.03
N GLY A 247 11.07 2.91 -13.88
CA GLY A 247 10.47 1.63 -13.51
C GLY A 247 11.48 0.61 -12.99
N LEU A 248 12.68 0.53 -13.61
CA LEU A 248 13.78 -0.31 -13.13
C LEU A 248 14.33 0.16 -11.77
N MET A 249 14.41 1.46 -11.53
CA MET A 249 14.78 2.01 -10.21
C MET A 249 13.77 1.60 -9.13
N MET A 250 12.47 1.60 -9.43
CA MET A 250 11.42 1.12 -8.54
C MET A 250 11.58 -0.37 -8.21
N PHE A 251 11.99 -1.19 -9.19
CA PHE A 251 12.32 -2.59 -8.95
C PHE A 251 13.47 -2.75 -7.95
N THR A 252 14.58 -1.99 -8.12
CA THR A 252 15.72 -2.05 -7.18
C THR A 252 15.35 -1.58 -5.77
N MET A 253 14.45 -0.60 -5.64
CA MET A 253 13.89 -0.18 -4.37
C MET A 253 13.19 -1.34 -3.64
N SER A 254 12.43 -2.16 -4.39
CA SER A 254 11.73 -3.33 -3.84
C SER A 254 12.72 -4.37 -3.28
N LEU A 255 13.91 -4.52 -3.87
CA LEU A 255 14.96 -5.38 -3.34
C LEU A 255 15.45 -4.91 -1.96
N SER A 256 15.63 -3.60 -1.76
CA SER A 256 16.01 -3.06 -0.45
C SER A 256 14.94 -3.34 0.62
N TYR A 257 13.65 -3.19 0.28
CA TYR A 257 12.55 -3.59 1.17
C TYR A 257 12.61 -5.08 1.55
N ILE A 258 12.86 -5.96 0.59
CA ILE A 258 12.98 -7.40 0.81
C ILE A 258 14.16 -7.70 1.75
N LEU A 259 15.32 -7.11 1.50
CA LEU A 259 16.51 -7.25 2.37
C LEU A 259 16.21 -6.79 3.80
N GLY A 260 15.53 -5.65 3.96
CA GLY A 260 15.08 -5.15 5.27
C GLY A 260 14.14 -6.14 5.98
N THR A 261 13.23 -6.77 5.24
CA THR A 261 12.33 -7.79 5.78
C THR A 261 13.08 -9.04 6.24
N PHE A 262 14.09 -9.50 5.48
CA PHE A 262 14.94 -10.63 5.88
C PHE A 262 15.76 -10.31 7.12
N TRP A 263 16.41 -9.14 7.14
CA TRP A 263 17.17 -8.67 8.30
C TRP A 263 16.27 -8.51 9.53
N GLY A 264 15.08 -7.94 9.37
CA GLY A 264 14.11 -7.79 10.45
C GLY A 264 13.72 -9.12 11.07
N ARG A 265 13.43 -10.15 10.25
CA ARG A 265 13.15 -11.51 10.73
C ARG A 265 14.34 -12.13 11.46
N TRP A 266 15.56 -11.93 10.96
CA TRP A 266 16.77 -12.40 11.62
C TRP A 266 16.97 -11.70 12.96
N MET A 267 16.78 -10.39 13.03
CA MET A 267 16.92 -9.60 14.25
C MET A 267 15.85 -9.97 15.30
N LEU A 268 14.61 -10.20 14.89
CA LEU A 268 13.49 -10.63 15.76
C LEU A 268 13.73 -12.00 16.41
N ARG A 269 14.53 -12.88 15.81
CA ARG A 269 14.93 -14.15 16.45
C ARG A 269 15.97 -13.98 17.56
N ARG A 270 16.67 -12.85 17.59
CA ARG A 270 17.77 -12.56 18.51
C ARG A 270 17.44 -11.49 19.54
N THR A 271 16.48 -10.62 19.22
CA THR A 271 16.11 -9.48 20.04
C THR A 271 14.59 -9.31 20.11
N SER A 272 14.15 -8.37 20.94
CA SER A 272 12.73 -8.02 21.04
C SER A 272 12.29 -7.11 19.90
N MET A 273 10.98 -7.14 19.58
CA MET A 273 10.37 -6.33 18.52
C MET A 273 10.64 -4.82 18.70
N HIS A 274 10.53 -4.30 19.92
CA HIS A 274 10.79 -2.89 20.20
C HIS A 274 12.26 -2.47 19.95
N ARG A 275 13.24 -3.35 20.24
CA ARG A 275 14.65 -3.10 19.91
C ARG A 275 14.89 -3.15 18.40
N THR A 276 14.36 -4.16 17.72
CA THR A 276 14.49 -4.32 16.26
C THR A 276 13.98 -3.07 15.52
N VAL A 277 12.80 -2.59 15.90
CA VAL A 277 12.20 -1.38 15.33
C VAL A 277 13.02 -0.13 15.67
N GLY A 278 13.53 -0.02 16.91
CA GLY A 278 14.36 1.10 17.33
C GLY A 278 15.68 1.18 16.56
N VAL A 279 16.31 0.05 16.24
CA VAL A 279 17.53 0.00 15.40
C VAL A 279 17.20 0.36 13.95
N ALA A 280 16.12 -0.20 13.39
CA ALA A 280 15.69 0.12 12.01
C ALA A 280 15.35 1.62 11.84
N ALA A 281 14.91 2.31 12.89
CA ALA A 281 14.60 3.74 12.86
C ALA A 281 15.83 4.60 12.55
N TRP A 282 17.04 4.17 12.92
CA TRP A 282 18.29 4.87 12.55
C TRP A 282 18.52 4.88 11.04
N LEU A 283 18.17 3.78 10.35
CA LEU A 283 18.28 3.70 8.89
C LEU A 283 17.25 4.61 8.23
N SER A 284 16.03 4.63 8.75
CA SER A 284 14.98 5.51 8.20
C SER A 284 15.32 6.98 8.36
N ILE A 285 15.75 7.41 9.56
CA ILE A 285 16.11 8.81 9.78
C ILE A 285 17.40 9.18 9.04
N GLY A 286 18.38 8.29 8.98
CA GLY A 286 19.59 8.46 8.20
C GLY A 286 19.28 8.66 6.70
N GLY A 287 18.36 7.87 6.14
CA GLY A 287 17.89 8.03 4.76
C GLY A 287 17.20 9.39 4.53
N GLY A 288 16.29 9.80 5.43
CA GLY A 288 15.61 11.09 5.33
C GLY A 288 16.55 12.29 5.42
N VAL A 289 17.49 12.26 6.38
CA VAL A 289 18.50 13.31 6.54
C VAL A 289 19.45 13.35 5.35
N LEU A 290 19.98 12.20 4.94
CA LEU A 290 20.91 12.11 3.80
C LEU A 290 20.28 12.65 2.52
N LEU A 291 19.01 12.26 2.22
CA LEU A 291 18.30 12.79 1.06
C LEU A 291 18.17 14.31 1.11
N THR A 292 17.82 14.84 2.27
CA THR A 292 17.65 16.30 2.46
C THR A 292 18.98 17.03 2.26
N VAL A 293 20.07 16.54 2.86
CA VAL A 293 21.41 17.13 2.71
C VAL A 293 21.84 17.11 1.24
N LEU A 294 21.71 15.97 0.57
CA LEU A 294 22.08 15.84 -0.84
C LEU A 294 21.22 16.73 -1.75
N ALA A 295 19.92 16.85 -1.47
CA ALA A 295 19.02 17.70 -2.25
C ALA A 295 19.40 19.19 -2.14
N TYR A 296 19.72 19.68 -0.94
CA TYR A 296 20.14 21.07 -0.73
C TYR A 296 21.56 21.37 -1.22
N ALA A 297 22.50 20.42 -1.05
CA ALA A 297 23.89 20.62 -1.41
C ALA A 297 24.17 20.43 -2.89
N GLY A 298 23.32 19.69 -3.61
CA GLY A 298 23.68 19.18 -4.92
C GLY A 298 22.65 19.31 -6.03
N SER A 299 21.43 19.81 -5.77
CA SER A 299 20.37 19.87 -6.81
C SER A 299 20.79 20.56 -8.11
N ASP A 300 21.67 21.57 -8.01
CA ASP A 300 22.13 22.37 -9.15
C ASP A 300 23.56 21.97 -9.63
N GLN A 301 24.11 20.90 -9.05
CA GLN A 301 25.47 20.45 -9.34
C GLN A 301 25.50 19.31 -10.35
N ALA A 302 26.50 19.29 -11.21
CA ALA A 302 26.66 18.25 -12.25
C ALA A 302 26.82 16.82 -11.70
N TRP A 303 27.24 16.65 -10.43
CA TRP A 303 27.37 15.35 -9.80
C TRP A 303 26.04 14.78 -9.28
N PHE A 304 24.99 15.62 -9.17
CA PHE A 304 23.69 15.16 -8.67
C PHE A 304 22.99 14.32 -9.73
N GLY A 305 22.63 13.10 -9.37
CA GLY A 305 21.97 12.16 -10.27
C GLY A 305 21.10 11.18 -9.52
N ALA A 306 20.64 10.14 -10.19
CA ALA A 306 19.74 9.14 -9.63
C ALA A 306 20.26 8.54 -8.32
N TRP A 307 21.57 8.33 -8.19
CA TRP A 307 22.18 7.76 -6.99
C TRP A 307 21.96 8.62 -5.74
N ALA A 308 21.97 9.97 -5.91
CA ALA A 308 21.78 10.92 -4.80
C ALA A 308 20.36 10.84 -4.21
N VAL A 309 19.40 10.35 -4.97
CA VAL A 309 18.03 10.08 -4.50
C VAL A 309 17.90 8.63 -4.06
N MET A 310 18.38 7.66 -4.85
CA MET A 310 18.12 6.24 -4.61
C MET A 310 18.86 5.69 -3.39
N VAL A 311 20.11 6.11 -3.12
CA VAL A 311 20.85 5.61 -1.95
C VAL A 311 20.14 5.94 -0.63
N PRO A 312 19.73 7.20 -0.36
CA PRO A 312 18.90 7.52 0.79
C PRO A 312 17.58 6.75 0.85
N VAL A 313 16.93 6.59 -0.29
CA VAL A 313 15.67 5.83 -0.39
C VAL A 313 15.88 4.36 -0.06
N TYR A 314 16.99 3.73 -0.49
CA TYR A 314 17.30 2.35 -0.10
C TYR A 314 17.44 2.19 1.41
N LEU A 315 18.09 3.13 2.11
CA LEU A 315 18.18 3.11 3.57
C LEU A 315 16.79 3.20 4.21
N TYR A 316 15.96 4.12 3.71
CA TYR A 316 14.58 4.25 4.18
C TYR A 316 13.78 2.97 3.95
N MET A 317 13.85 2.39 2.74
CA MET A 317 13.11 1.19 2.36
C MET A 317 13.55 -0.06 3.11
N PHE A 318 14.83 -0.14 3.45
CA PHE A 318 15.32 -1.19 4.34
C PHE A 318 14.63 -1.09 5.72
N GLY A 319 14.57 0.10 6.31
CA GLY A 319 13.83 0.36 7.55
C GLY A 319 12.33 0.09 7.42
N HIS A 320 11.72 0.47 6.29
CA HIS A 320 10.32 0.21 5.98
C HIS A 320 10.01 -1.30 5.99
N GLY A 321 10.92 -2.14 5.46
CA GLY A 321 10.81 -3.60 5.49
C GLY A 321 10.73 -4.19 6.91
N VAL A 322 11.13 -3.46 7.93
CA VAL A 322 10.99 -3.81 9.35
C VAL A 322 9.73 -3.19 9.96
N HIS A 323 9.56 -1.87 9.79
CA HIS A 323 8.51 -1.10 10.46
C HIS A 323 7.12 -1.53 10.03
N GLN A 324 6.91 -1.78 8.74
CA GLN A 324 5.60 -2.09 8.18
C GLN A 324 5.05 -3.43 8.70
N PRO A 325 5.73 -4.59 8.56
CA PRO A 325 5.21 -5.85 9.07
C PRO A 325 5.13 -5.89 10.61
N CYS A 326 6.10 -5.30 11.34
CA CYS A 326 6.05 -5.22 12.79
C CYS A 326 4.88 -4.36 13.26
N GLY A 327 4.70 -3.18 12.65
CA GLY A 327 3.62 -2.26 13.00
C GLY A 327 2.24 -2.86 12.76
N GLN A 328 2.02 -3.46 11.58
CA GLN A 328 0.73 -4.08 11.25
C GLN A 328 0.39 -5.26 12.16
N SER A 329 1.35 -6.17 12.40
CA SER A 329 1.09 -7.35 13.23
C SER A 329 0.85 -6.97 14.70
N ALA A 330 1.66 -6.05 15.26
CA ALA A 330 1.54 -5.65 16.65
C ALA A 330 0.31 -4.77 16.93
N ALA A 331 -0.15 -3.98 15.95
CA ALA A 331 -1.40 -3.22 16.09
C ALA A 331 -2.63 -4.14 16.25
N VAL A 332 -2.63 -5.31 15.60
CA VAL A 332 -3.74 -6.26 15.62
C VAL A 332 -3.67 -7.22 16.81
N ALA A 333 -2.47 -7.47 17.34
CA ALA A 333 -2.22 -8.47 18.37
C ALA A 333 -3.14 -8.39 19.63
N PRO A 334 -3.51 -7.20 20.15
CA PRO A 334 -4.41 -7.11 21.31
C PRO A 334 -5.86 -7.54 21.03
N PHE A 335 -6.24 -7.76 19.77
CA PHE A 335 -7.64 -7.96 19.36
C PHE A 335 -7.85 -9.26 18.58
N PRO A 336 -7.57 -10.44 19.14
CA PRO A 336 -7.68 -11.71 18.41
C PRO A 336 -9.10 -11.97 17.88
N LEU A 337 -10.14 -11.63 18.65
CA LEU A 337 -11.54 -11.78 18.25
C LEU A 337 -12.03 -10.70 17.27
N LYS A 338 -11.31 -9.57 17.15
CA LYS A 338 -11.62 -8.42 16.29
C LYS A 338 -10.47 -8.12 15.33
N ALA A 339 -9.62 -9.09 15.03
CA ALA A 339 -8.41 -8.91 14.24
C ALA A 339 -8.68 -8.32 12.84
N GLY A 340 -9.77 -8.74 12.20
CA GLY A 340 -10.21 -8.19 10.92
C GLY A 340 -10.56 -6.70 11.00
N THR A 341 -11.31 -6.29 12.03
CA THR A 341 -11.67 -4.88 12.26
C THR A 341 -10.44 -4.04 12.58
N ALA A 342 -9.53 -4.53 13.44
CA ALA A 342 -8.29 -3.83 13.77
C ALA A 342 -7.38 -3.66 12.53
N SER A 343 -7.25 -4.69 11.70
CA SER A 343 -6.49 -4.61 10.45
C SER A 343 -7.10 -3.64 9.44
N ALA A 344 -8.42 -3.65 9.28
CA ALA A 344 -9.13 -2.72 8.40
C ALA A 344 -8.99 -1.27 8.88
N LEU A 345 -9.12 -1.03 10.19
CA LEU A 345 -8.95 0.30 10.78
C LEU A 345 -7.50 0.80 10.62
N ASN A 346 -6.50 -0.04 10.84
CA ASN A 346 -5.09 0.30 10.59
C ASN A 346 -4.85 0.67 9.12
N GLY A 347 -5.36 -0.13 8.19
CA GLY A 347 -5.28 0.16 6.75
C GLY A 347 -5.98 1.47 6.37
N PHE A 348 -7.18 1.71 6.91
CA PHE A 348 -7.92 2.96 6.69
C PHE A 348 -7.13 4.19 7.17
N LEU A 349 -6.57 4.15 8.39
CA LEU A 349 -5.80 5.27 8.95
C LEU A 349 -4.53 5.56 8.13
N MET A 350 -3.86 4.52 7.62
CA MET A 350 -2.75 4.68 6.69
C MET A 350 -3.17 5.39 5.39
N MET A 351 -4.28 4.97 4.79
CA MET A 351 -4.78 5.58 3.54
C MET A 351 -5.30 7.00 3.76
N LEU A 352 -5.92 7.27 4.89
CA LEU A 352 -6.34 8.61 5.30
C LEU A 352 -5.12 9.54 5.43
N GLY A 353 -4.05 9.08 6.06
CA GLY A 353 -2.78 9.80 6.12
C GLY A 353 -2.20 10.08 4.73
N ALA A 354 -2.23 9.09 3.83
CA ALA A 354 -1.77 9.25 2.45
C ALA A 354 -2.59 10.30 1.67
N PHE A 355 -3.90 10.37 1.91
CA PHE A 355 -4.76 11.39 1.33
C PHE A 355 -4.34 12.80 1.75
N PHE A 356 -4.13 13.04 3.05
CA PHE A 356 -3.66 14.34 3.54
C PHE A 356 -2.24 14.67 3.06
N MET A 357 -1.35 13.67 3.05
CA MET A 357 0.01 13.86 2.52
C MET A 357 0.00 14.21 1.04
N GLY A 358 -0.83 13.57 0.23
CA GLY A 358 -0.99 13.90 -1.18
C GLY A 358 -1.56 15.30 -1.41
N GLY A 359 -2.48 15.75 -0.54
CA GLY A 359 -2.96 17.14 -0.55
C GLY A 359 -1.85 18.15 -0.24
N TRP A 360 -0.96 17.83 0.69
CA TRP A 360 0.23 18.64 0.98
C TRP A 360 1.21 18.64 -0.20
N LEU A 361 1.50 17.46 -0.74
CA LEU A 361 2.38 17.32 -1.92
C LEU A 361 1.84 18.12 -3.11
N GLY A 362 0.55 18.01 -3.42
CA GLY A 362 -0.07 18.75 -4.53
C GLY A 362 0.11 20.27 -4.47
N ARG A 363 0.28 20.83 -3.26
CA ARG A 363 0.55 22.27 -3.04
C ARG A 363 2.04 22.61 -3.06
N ASN A 364 2.92 21.66 -2.78
CA ASN A 364 4.36 21.89 -2.58
C ASN A 364 5.24 21.28 -3.69
N MET A 365 4.63 20.78 -4.77
CA MET A 365 5.33 20.14 -5.90
C MET A 365 5.91 21.13 -6.93
N ALA A 366 6.05 22.41 -6.59
CA ALA A 366 6.76 23.37 -7.46
C ALA A 366 8.21 22.89 -7.75
N VAL A 367 8.88 22.33 -6.75
CA VAL A 367 10.18 21.65 -6.88
C VAL A 367 10.02 20.22 -6.33
N PRO A 368 9.77 19.23 -7.20
CA PRO A 368 9.44 17.86 -6.76
C PRO A 368 10.50 17.21 -5.86
N LEU A 369 11.79 17.48 -6.11
CA LEU A 369 12.90 16.98 -5.28
C LEU A 369 12.84 17.52 -3.85
N MET A 370 12.52 18.79 -3.65
CA MET A 370 12.40 19.38 -2.30
C MET A 370 11.16 18.87 -1.58
N ALA A 371 10.03 18.70 -2.29
CA ALA A 371 8.84 18.07 -1.72
C ALA A 371 9.12 16.63 -1.27
N LEU A 372 9.86 15.87 -2.06
CA LEU A 372 10.33 14.53 -1.70
C LEU A 372 11.21 14.56 -0.45
N ALA A 373 12.23 15.41 -0.43
CA ALA A 373 13.20 15.50 0.66
C ALA A 373 12.52 15.87 2.00
N HIS A 374 11.72 16.93 2.00
CA HIS A 374 11.00 17.38 3.20
C HIS A 374 9.99 16.35 3.69
N GLY A 375 9.22 15.74 2.79
CA GLY A 375 8.24 14.73 3.19
C GLY A 375 8.89 13.46 3.72
N MET A 376 9.99 12.99 3.12
CA MET A 376 10.73 11.84 3.65
C MET A 376 11.43 12.16 4.98
N LEU A 377 11.99 13.37 5.14
CA LEU A 377 12.57 13.81 6.43
C LEU A 377 11.49 13.85 7.52
N LEU A 378 10.34 14.45 7.24
CA LEU A 378 9.21 14.51 8.18
C LEU A 378 8.83 13.12 8.68
N TRP A 379 8.56 12.19 7.75
CA TRP A 379 8.09 10.86 8.14
C TRP A 379 9.18 10.00 8.77
N SER A 380 10.42 10.14 8.36
CA SER A 380 11.54 9.46 9.01
C SER A 380 11.77 9.98 10.45
N ALA A 381 11.58 11.28 10.70
CA ALA A 381 11.62 11.86 12.03
C ALA A 381 10.44 11.37 12.91
N VAL A 382 9.22 11.28 12.34
CA VAL A 382 8.06 10.71 13.05
C VAL A 382 8.30 9.23 13.38
N ILE A 383 8.84 8.43 12.43
CA ILE A 383 9.21 7.03 12.70
C ILE A 383 10.18 6.95 13.87
N ALA A 384 11.25 7.73 13.84
CA ALA A 384 12.26 7.75 14.89
C ALA A 384 11.65 8.14 16.24
N ALA A 385 10.86 9.21 16.28
CA ALA A 385 10.17 9.65 17.49
C ALA A 385 9.25 8.56 18.06
N VAL A 386 8.40 7.94 17.23
CA VAL A 386 7.48 6.87 17.66
C VAL A 386 8.27 5.63 18.10
N ALA A 387 9.29 5.21 17.34
CA ALA A 387 10.07 4.01 17.63
C ALA A 387 10.87 4.13 18.92
N TRP A 388 11.43 5.30 19.21
CA TRP A 388 12.29 5.51 20.40
C TRP A 388 11.52 5.96 21.65
N THR A 389 10.26 6.39 21.50
CA THR A 389 9.44 6.82 22.65
C THR A 389 8.23 5.92 22.87
N ALA A 390 7.19 6.03 22.03
CA ALA A 390 5.92 5.35 22.23
C ALA A 390 6.04 3.82 22.16
N VAL A 391 6.84 3.28 21.24
CA VAL A 391 7.07 1.83 21.10
C VAL A 391 7.82 1.30 22.34
N GLN A 392 8.78 2.04 22.89
CA GLN A 392 9.52 1.60 24.09
C GLN A 392 8.61 1.60 25.34
N ARG A 393 7.64 2.52 25.42
CA ARG A 393 6.72 2.67 26.56
C ARG A 393 5.52 1.73 26.51
N HIS A 394 4.87 1.64 25.35
CA HIS A 394 3.57 0.97 25.17
C HIS A 394 3.62 -0.22 24.24
N GLY A 395 4.72 -0.41 23.49
CA GLY A 395 4.85 -1.44 22.46
C GLY A 395 5.12 -2.85 22.99
N ARG A 396 5.31 -3.03 24.31
CA ARG A 396 5.51 -4.36 24.89
C ARG A 396 4.17 -5.12 24.82
N PRO A 397 4.15 -6.36 24.27
CA PRO A 397 2.96 -7.18 24.37
C PRO A 397 2.67 -7.36 25.87
N VAL A 398 1.42 -7.09 26.25
CA VAL A 398 0.93 -7.51 27.58
C VAL A 398 1.06 -9.02 27.58
N ALA A 399 1.91 -9.55 28.46
CA ALA A 399 2.01 -10.99 28.64
C ALA A 399 0.59 -11.50 28.88
N LEU A 400 0.07 -12.33 27.97
CA LEU A 400 -1.14 -13.09 28.22
C LEU A 400 -0.86 -13.84 29.51
N LYS A 401 -1.51 -13.45 30.62
CA LYS A 401 -1.52 -14.27 31.83
C LYS A 401 -1.99 -15.64 31.36
N ALA A 402 -1.11 -16.62 31.47
CA ALA A 402 -1.49 -18.00 31.27
C ALA A 402 -2.66 -18.27 32.21
N ALA A 403 -3.83 -18.52 31.60
CA ALA A 403 -5.01 -18.98 32.32
C ALA A 403 -4.95 -20.50 32.45
#